data_cac14cc7267bee8e5102bd199a6001d4
#
_entry.id   cac14cc7267bee8e5102bd199a6001d4
#
_cell.length_a   1.000
_cell.length_b   1.000
_cell.length_c   1.000
_cell.angle_alpha   90.00
_cell.angle_beta   90.00
_cell.angle_gamma   90.00
#
_symmetry.space_group_name_H-M   'P 1'
#
loop_
_entity.id
_entity.type
_entity.pdbx_description
1 polymer ?
#
loop_
_entity_poly.entity_id
_entity_poly.type
_entity_poly.pdbx_seq_one_letter_code
_entity_poly.pdbx_strand_id
1 'polypeptide(L)'
;LTISKTVKIKNWYKLELDFNAQKNKIFLKQTNIRNNLVEEEVISSCNSQHLKPVNGKVFLAASQENNLVKDYFNGKLENPRILIKNNNKAFDIFADWNFSENIPSTNIKDFSNNQNDLKIVNFATRGVTGSNWDGSQMSWKHHSSHYGAIHFHEDDIYDFEWKNDFSFNIPQNMPSGIYVMRLKCKAHEDNIPFFVCPPKNK
;
A
#
# COMPACT_ATOMS: atom_id res chain seq x y z
N LEU A 1 -3.95 -20.38 -9.25
CA LEU A 1 -5.32 -19.91 -9.50
C LEU A 1 -5.23 -18.48 -10.06
N THR A 2 -5.82 -18.24 -11.20
CA THR A 2 -5.73 -16.94 -11.87
C THR A 2 -7.11 -16.54 -12.36
N ILE A 3 -7.48 -15.28 -12.15
CA ILE A 3 -8.61 -14.65 -12.81
C ILE A 3 -8.15 -14.24 -14.21
N SER A 4 -8.87 -14.65 -15.25
CA SER A 4 -8.54 -14.35 -16.64
C SER A 4 -8.99 -12.95 -17.03
N LYS A 5 -10.03 -12.43 -16.39
CA LYS A 5 -10.61 -11.14 -16.71
C LYS A 5 -9.78 -10.01 -16.12
N THR A 6 -9.29 -9.15 -17.00
CA THR A 6 -8.44 -8.03 -16.63
C THR A 6 -9.24 -6.98 -15.84
N VAL A 7 -8.69 -6.51 -14.72
CA VAL A 7 -9.22 -5.37 -13.99
C VAL A 7 -9.10 -4.10 -14.85
N LYS A 8 -10.17 -3.34 -14.93
CA LYS A 8 -10.18 -2.05 -15.62
C LYS A 8 -9.62 -0.97 -14.72
N ILE A 9 -8.71 -0.16 -15.24
CA ILE A 9 -8.16 0.99 -14.54
C ILE A 9 -9.29 1.91 -14.06
N LYS A 10 -9.12 2.54 -12.89
CA LYS A 10 -10.10 3.44 -12.24
C LYS A 10 -11.41 2.78 -11.84
N ASN A 11 -11.45 1.46 -11.71
CA ASN A 11 -12.59 0.74 -11.14
C ASN A 11 -12.16 0.04 -9.85
N TRP A 12 -13.09 -0.04 -8.92
CA TRP A 12 -12.94 -0.79 -7.69
C TRP A 12 -13.58 -2.17 -7.84
N TYR A 13 -12.86 -3.18 -7.34
CA TYR A 13 -13.29 -4.57 -7.34
C TYR A 13 -13.22 -5.15 -5.94
N LYS A 14 -14.23 -5.92 -5.57
CA LYS A 14 -14.18 -6.79 -4.42
C LYS A 14 -13.60 -8.14 -4.87
N LEU A 15 -12.51 -8.56 -4.22
CA LEU A 15 -11.94 -9.89 -4.42
C LEU A 15 -12.25 -10.74 -3.19
N GLU A 16 -12.83 -11.89 -3.41
CA GLU A 16 -13.17 -12.88 -2.39
C GLU A 16 -12.42 -14.17 -2.68
N LEU A 17 -11.57 -14.59 -1.75
CA LEU A 17 -10.87 -15.87 -1.80
C LEU A 17 -11.41 -16.76 -0.69
N ASP A 18 -12.02 -17.88 -1.04
CA ASP A 18 -12.47 -18.88 -0.09
C ASP A 18 -11.65 -20.18 -0.29
N PHE A 19 -11.11 -20.66 0.81
CA PHE A 19 -10.41 -21.94 0.86
C PHE A 19 -11.18 -22.94 1.71
N ASN A 20 -11.73 -23.95 1.06
CA ASN A 20 -12.43 -25.05 1.72
C ASN A 20 -11.53 -26.27 1.87
N ALA A 21 -10.93 -26.44 3.04
CA ALA A 21 -10.01 -27.55 3.34
C ALA A 21 -10.68 -28.92 3.25
N GLN A 22 -11.95 -29.04 3.65
CA GLN A 22 -12.68 -30.32 3.63
C GLN A 22 -12.96 -30.80 2.20
N LYS A 23 -13.21 -29.88 1.28
CA LYS A 23 -13.48 -30.16 -0.13
C LYS A 23 -12.25 -30.07 -1.01
N ASN A 24 -11.10 -29.67 -0.47
CA ASN A 24 -9.87 -29.37 -1.24
C ASN A 24 -10.14 -28.44 -2.41
N LYS A 25 -10.90 -27.38 -2.18
CA LYS A 25 -11.26 -26.40 -3.22
C LYS A 25 -10.89 -25.00 -2.80
N ILE A 26 -10.42 -24.26 -3.76
CA ILE A 26 -10.26 -22.81 -3.68
C ILE A 26 -11.29 -22.17 -4.63
N PHE A 27 -11.96 -21.16 -4.11
CA PHE A 27 -12.89 -20.34 -4.86
C PHE A 27 -12.39 -18.91 -4.88
N LEU A 28 -12.31 -18.30 -6.04
CA LEU A 28 -11.90 -16.92 -6.24
C LEU A 28 -12.98 -16.20 -7.03
N LYS A 29 -13.46 -15.08 -6.50
CA LYS A 29 -14.52 -14.28 -7.09
C LYS A 29 -14.10 -12.82 -7.22
N GLN A 30 -14.34 -12.25 -8.39
CA GLN A 30 -14.16 -10.84 -8.70
C GLN A 30 -15.52 -10.18 -8.96
N THR A 31 -15.82 -9.17 -8.17
CA THR A 31 -17.06 -8.40 -8.30
C THR A 31 -16.73 -6.91 -8.52
N ASN A 32 -17.29 -6.30 -9.55
CA ASN A 32 -17.18 -4.86 -9.75
C ASN A 32 -18.07 -4.14 -8.73
N ILE A 33 -17.49 -3.25 -7.91
CA ILE A 33 -18.23 -2.60 -6.82
C ILE A 33 -19.25 -1.60 -7.36
N ARG A 34 -18.95 -0.91 -8.46
CA ARG A 34 -19.80 0.16 -8.99
C ARG A 34 -21.20 -0.32 -9.41
N ASN A 35 -21.28 -1.50 -10.01
CA ASN A 35 -22.53 -2.09 -10.49
C ASN A 35 -22.92 -3.37 -9.77
N ASN A 36 -22.14 -3.79 -8.77
CA ASN A 36 -22.30 -5.04 -8.02
C ASN A 36 -22.37 -6.29 -8.92
N LEU A 37 -21.71 -6.23 -10.08
CA LEU A 37 -21.72 -7.32 -11.05
C LEU A 37 -20.54 -8.25 -10.78
N VAL A 38 -20.84 -9.54 -10.64
CA VAL A 38 -19.80 -10.59 -10.62
C VAL A 38 -19.24 -10.70 -12.03
N GLU A 39 -17.96 -10.35 -12.18
CA GLU A 39 -17.32 -10.38 -13.48
C GLU A 39 -16.67 -11.74 -13.77
N GLU A 40 -16.14 -12.40 -12.73
CA GLU A 40 -15.56 -13.72 -12.86
C GLU A 40 -15.60 -14.50 -11.55
N GLU A 41 -15.85 -15.79 -11.66
CA GLU A 41 -15.71 -16.77 -10.58
C GLU A 41 -14.87 -17.94 -11.07
N VAL A 42 -13.84 -18.30 -10.32
CA VAL A 42 -12.94 -19.41 -10.64
C VAL A 42 -12.92 -20.39 -9.49
N ILE A 43 -13.15 -21.67 -9.81
CA ILE A 43 -13.05 -22.75 -8.83
C ILE A 43 -11.92 -23.67 -9.27
N SER A 44 -11.00 -23.95 -8.37
CA SER A 44 -9.91 -24.88 -8.60
C SER A 44 -9.83 -25.92 -7.47
N SER A 45 -9.42 -27.12 -7.82
CA SER A 45 -9.02 -28.11 -6.82
C SER A 45 -7.63 -27.75 -6.28
N CYS A 46 -7.45 -27.86 -4.97
CA CYS A 46 -6.15 -27.78 -4.35
C CYS A 46 -5.91 -29.02 -3.49
N ASN A 47 -4.68 -29.49 -3.43
CA ASN A 47 -4.33 -30.55 -2.51
C ASN A 47 -3.97 -29.93 -1.16
N SER A 48 -4.88 -30.07 -0.17
CA SER A 48 -4.68 -29.53 1.18
C SER A 48 -3.45 -30.11 1.89
N GLN A 49 -2.94 -31.28 1.47
CA GLN A 49 -1.71 -31.86 2.00
C GLN A 49 -0.47 -30.97 1.73
N HIS A 50 -0.54 -30.10 0.73
CA HIS A 50 0.52 -29.12 0.45
C HIS A 50 0.41 -27.84 1.28
N LEU A 51 -0.71 -27.61 1.96
CA LEU A 51 -0.92 -26.46 2.82
C LEU A 51 -0.46 -26.82 4.23
N LYS A 52 0.82 -26.66 4.47
CA LYS A 52 1.38 -26.81 5.83
C LYS A 52 1.04 -25.58 6.64
N PRO A 53 0.73 -25.71 7.94
CA PRO A 53 0.65 -24.56 8.85
C PRO A 53 2.00 -23.81 8.77
N VAL A 54 1.95 -22.58 8.39
CA VAL A 54 3.15 -21.73 8.33
C VAL A 54 3.05 -20.76 9.49
N ASN A 55 3.97 -20.89 10.45
CA ASN A 55 4.22 -19.83 11.41
C ASN A 55 4.98 -18.71 10.69
N GLY A 56 4.26 -17.85 10.00
CA GLY A 56 4.84 -16.85 9.12
C GLY A 56 4.14 -15.50 9.23
N LYS A 57 4.75 -14.50 8.62
CA LYS A 57 4.15 -13.17 8.47
C LYS A 57 3.16 -13.20 7.32
N VAL A 58 2.06 -12.46 7.45
CA VAL A 58 1.15 -12.17 6.35
C VAL A 58 1.61 -10.88 5.68
N PHE A 59 1.72 -10.91 4.35
CA PHE A 59 2.02 -9.77 3.52
C PHE A 59 0.77 -9.38 2.73
N LEU A 60 0.46 -8.10 2.69
CA LEU A 60 -0.53 -7.51 1.79
C LEU A 60 0.22 -6.68 0.75
N ALA A 61 -0.22 -6.76 -0.51
CA ALA A 61 0.39 -6.07 -1.63
C ALA A 61 1.83 -6.51 -2.01
N ALA A 62 2.29 -7.63 -1.49
CA ALA A 62 3.56 -8.24 -1.89
C ALA A 62 3.58 -9.72 -1.51
N SER A 63 4.51 -10.48 -2.06
CA SER A 63 4.82 -11.84 -1.65
C SER A 63 6.20 -11.92 -0.98
N GLN A 64 6.46 -13.01 -0.25
CA GLN A 64 7.78 -13.30 0.28
C GLN A 64 8.22 -14.71 -0.10
N GLU A 65 9.41 -14.81 -0.65
CA GLU A 65 10.07 -16.08 -0.96
C GLU A 65 11.53 -16.02 -0.50
N ASN A 66 12.00 -17.05 0.22
CA ASN A 66 13.38 -17.14 0.72
C ASN A 66 13.86 -15.87 1.46
N ASN A 67 13.00 -15.27 2.28
CA ASN A 67 13.21 -14.00 3.00
C ASN A 67 13.33 -12.75 2.11
N LEU A 68 13.13 -12.87 0.81
CA LEU A 68 13.06 -11.73 -0.11
C LEU A 68 11.60 -11.36 -0.37
N VAL A 69 11.28 -10.10 -0.26
CA VAL A 69 9.96 -9.56 -0.62
C VAL A 69 9.97 -9.24 -2.11
N LYS A 70 8.94 -9.69 -2.82
CA LYS A 70 8.80 -9.56 -4.27
C LYS A 70 7.34 -9.46 -4.69
N ASP A 71 7.06 -9.41 -5.99
CA ASP A 71 5.74 -9.38 -6.59
C ASP A 71 4.89 -8.23 -5.99
N TYR A 72 5.45 -7.02 -6.00
CA TYR A 72 4.80 -5.84 -5.49
C TYR A 72 3.56 -5.49 -6.30
N PHE A 73 2.49 -5.17 -5.59
CA PHE A 73 1.24 -4.75 -6.19
C PHE A 73 1.24 -3.26 -6.46
N ASN A 74 0.94 -2.86 -7.69
CA ASN A 74 0.68 -1.48 -8.08
C ASN A 74 -0.82 -1.21 -8.09
N GLY A 75 -1.31 -0.41 -7.16
CA GLY A 75 -2.73 -0.09 -7.07
C GLY A 75 -3.19 0.23 -5.66
N LYS A 76 -4.51 0.35 -5.50
CA LYS A 76 -5.12 0.67 -4.22
C LYS A 76 -5.75 -0.57 -3.61
N LEU A 77 -5.52 -0.78 -2.32
CA LEU A 77 -6.26 -1.74 -1.49
C LEU A 77 -7.08 -1.00 -0.44
N GLU A 78 -8.21 -1.58 -0.08
CA GLU A 78 -9.12 -1.03 0.92
C GLU A 78 -9.66 -2.16 1.80
N ASN A 79 -9.60 -1.97 3.10
CA ASN A 79 -10.27 -2.76 4.14
C ASN A 79 -10.22 -4.30 3.95
N PRO A 80 -9.02 -4.91 3.88
CA PRO A 80 -8.92 -6.36 3.79
C PRO A 80 -9.42 -7.02 5.07
N ARG A 81 -10.00 -8.21 4.94
CA ARG A 81 -10.56 -8.97 6.06
C ARG A 81 -10.26 -10.44 5.90
N ILE A 82 -9.96 -11.13 7.00
CA ILE A 82 -9.81 -12.58 7.05
C ILE A 82 -10.91 -13.17 7.93
N LEU A 83 -11.66 -14.09 7.36
CA LEU A 83 -12.73 -14.81 8.02
C LEU A 83 -12.37 -16.29 8.14
N ILE A 84 -12.68 -16.90 9.27
CA ILE A 84 -12.49 -18.34 9.52
C ILE A 84 -13.84 -18.95 9.82
N LYS A 85 -14.09 -20.11 9.24
CA LYS A 85 -15.29 -20.90 9.51
C LYS A 85 -14.89 -22.29 10.03
N ASN A 86 -15.24 -22.56 11.27
CA ASN A 86 -15.04 -23.88 11.88
C ASN A 86 -16.37 -24.67 11.90
N ASN A 87 -16.39 -25.85 11.26
CA ASN A 87 -17.45 -26.86 11.38
C ASN A 87 -18.90 -26.33 11.48
N ASN A 88 -19.45 -25.83 10.37
CA ASN A 88 -20.86 -25.39 10.25
C ASN A 88 -21.29 -24.24 11.18
N LYS A 89 -20.36 -23.58 11.88
CA LYS A 89 -20.63 -22.37 12.65
C LYS A 89 -20.69 -21.13 11.75
N ALA A 90 -21.13 -20.02 12.31
CA ALA A 90 -20.97 -18.71 11.66
C ALA A 90 -19.50 -18.41 11.38
N PHE A 91 -19.24 -17.50 10.46
CA PHE A 91 -17.86 -17.01 10.23
C PHE A 91 -17.40 -16.20 11.44
N ASP A 92 -16.21 -16.51 11.92
CA ASP A 92 -15.50 -15.72 12.92
C ASP A 92 -14.53 -14.77 12.21
N ILE A 93 -14.43 -13.53 12.69
CA ILE A 93 -13.48 -12.55 12.15
C ILE A 93 -12.10 -12.86 12.75
N PHE A 94 -11.17 -13.32 11.92
CA PHE A 94 -9.81 -13.58 12.34
C PHE A 94 -8.93 -12.32 12.27
N ALA A 95 -9.16 -11.49 11.28
CA ALA A 95 -8.53 -10.18 11.16
C ALA A 95 -9.43 -9.22 10.36
N ASP A 96 -9.48 -7.96 10.79
CA ASP A 96 -10.27 -6.90 10.18
C ASP A 96 -9.51 -5.58 10.27
N TRP A 97 -9.08 -5.05 9.14
CA TRP A 97 -8.28 -3.84 9.09
C TRP A 97 -9.04 -2.73 8.37
N ASN A 98 -9.36 -1.67 9.13
CA ASN A 98 -9.95 -0.46 8.58
C ASN A 98 -8.85 0.57 8.28
N PHE A 99 -8.55 0.78 7.02
CA PHE A 99 -7.49 1.69 6.61
C PHE A 99 -7.86 3.17 6.73
N SER A 100 -9.11 3.52 6.99
CA SER A 100 -9.53 4.90 7.26
C SER A 100 -9.23 5.36 8.69
N GLU A 101 -8.86 4.42 9.57
CA GLU A 101 -8.53 4.72 10.95
C GLU A 101 -7.06 5.10 11.12
N ASN A 102 -6.80 6.10 11.94
CA ASN A 102 -5.45 6.57 12.27
C ASN A 102 -4.53 6.74 11.03
N ILE A 103 -5.03 7.39 10.00
CA ILE A 103 -4.37 7.57 8.70
C ILE A 103 -2.90 8.05 8.80
N PRO A 104 -2.51 8.97 9.72
CA PRO A 104 -1.12 9.40 9.83
C PRO A 104 -0.14 8.32 10.34
N SER A 105 -0.65 7.22 10.89
CA SER A 105 0.19 6.17 11.47
C SER A 105 0.69 5.20 10.40
N THR A 106 1.89 4.67 10.60
CA THR A 106 2.41 3.51 9.84
C THR A 106 1.91 2.18 10.39
N ASN A 107 1.28 2.18 11.57
CA ASN A 107 0.67 1.00 12.16
C ASN A 107 -0.83 1.01 11.86
N ILE A 108 -1.36 -0.13 11.44
CA ILE A 108 -2.77 -0.34 11.14
C ILE A 108 -3.30 -1.36 12.15
N LYS A 109 -4.28 -0.92 12.93
CA LYS A 109 -4.87 -1.74 13.99
C LYS A 109 -5.79 -2.81 13.40
N ASP A 110 -5.68 -4.02 13.93
CA ASP A 110 -6.67 -5.08 13.75
C ASP A 110 -7.85 -4.85 14.69
N PHE A 111 -9.06 -4.78 14.14
CA PHE A 111 -10.30 -4.62 14.91
C PHE A 111 -10.91 -5.94 15.36
N SER A 112 -10.29 -7.08 15.02
CA SER A 112 -10.66 -8.38 15.57
C SER A 112 -10.13 -8.56 16.99
N ASN A 113 -10.52 -9.65 17.64
CA ASN A 113 -10.01 -10.01 18.96
C ASN A 113 -8.59 -10.60 18.95
N ASN A 114 -7.99 -10.81 17.77
CA ASN A 114 -6.71 -11.52 17.63
C ASN A 114 -5.49 -10.61 17.62
N GLN A 115 -5.68 -9.28 17.53
CA GLN A 115 -4.61 -8.28 17.57
C GLN A 115 -3.52 -8.48 16.49
N ASN A 116 -3.93 -8.83 15.29
CA ASN A 116 -3.05 -9.00 14.12
C ASN A 116 -2.74 -7.65 13.46
N ASP A 117 -2.16 -6.73 14.19
CA ASP A 117 -1.83 -5.39 13.68
C ASP A 117 -0.88 -5.47 12.48
N LEU A 118 -1.07 -4.58 11.50
CA LEU A 118 -0.18 -4.46 10.34
C LEU A 118 0.75 -3.25 10.49
N LYS A 119 1.88 -3.36 9.83
CA LYS A 119 2.84 -2.27 9.69
C LYS A 119 3.08 -1.97 8.21
N ILE A 120 2.99 -0.70 7.84
CA ILE A 120 3.35 -0.24 6.51
C ILE A 120 4.87 -0.29 6.34
N VAL A 121 5.30 -0.82 5.21
CA VAL A 121 6.71 -0.90 4.80
C VAL A 121 6.86 -0.12 3.49
N ASN A 122 7.99 0.56 3.31
CA ASN A 122 8.35 1.30 2.10
C ASN A 122 7.36 2.40 1.69
N PHE A 123 6.85 3.15 2.67
CA PHE A 123 6.10 4.40 2.46
C PHE A 123 4.86 4.30 1.54
N ALA A 124 4.15 3.18 1.50
CA ALA A 124 2.87 3.12 0.81
C ALA A 124 1.95 4.27 1.27
N THR A 125 1.31 4.94 0.31
CA THR A 125 0.60 6.19 0.57
C THR A 125 -0.76 5.92 1.20
N ARG A 126 -0.99 6.46 2.39
CA ARG A 126 -2.27 6.43 3.09
C ARG A 126 -3.11 7.67 2.82
N GLY A 127 -4.39 7.62 3.20
CA GLY A 127 -5.29 8.75 3.05
C GLY A 127 -5.60 9.08 1.59
N VAL A 128 -5.60 8.07 0.73
CA VAL A 128 -6.05 8.18 -0.65
C VAL A 128 -7.51 7.76 -0.77
N THR A 129 -8.18 8.26 -1.79
CA THR A 129 -9.61 8.02 -2.03
C THR A 129 -9.94 6.54 -2.14
N GLY A 130 -10.91 6.09 -1.35
CA GLY A 130 -11.46 4.74 -1.33
C GLY A 130 -12.58 4.51 -2.35
N SER A 131 -13.20 3.33 -2.28
CA SER A 131 -14.28 2.92 -3.18
C SER A 131 -15.57 3.72 -3.02
N ASN A 132 -15.79 4.29 -1.85
CA ASN A 132 -16.97 5.08 -1.47
C ASN A 132 -16.80 6.60 -1.62
N TRP A 133 -15.65 7.06 -2.13
CA TRP A 133 -15.43 8.49 -2.35
C TRP A 133 -16.35 9.02 -3.46
N ASP A 134 -17.14 10.03 -3.13
CA ASP A 134 -18.17 10.61 -3.99
C ASP A 134 -17.83 12.04 -4.48
N GLY A 135 -16.64 12.55 -4.12
CA GLY A 135 -16.20 13.90 -4.47
C GLY A 135 -16.70 15.01 -3.55
N SER A 136 -17.51 14.71 -2.52
CA SER A 136 -18.05 15.70 -1.60
C SER A 136 -17.01 16.29 -0.65
N GLN A 137 -15.96 15.53 -0.36
CA GLN A 137 -14.90 15.93 0.57
C GLN A 137 -13.53 15.76 -0.06
N MET A 138 -12.68 16.79 0.04
CA MET A 138 -11.36 16.83 -0.59
C MET A 138 -10.22 16.50 0.40
N SER A 139 -10.55 16.15 1.66
CA SER A 139 -9.56 15.86 2.68
C SER A 139 -10.03 14.73 3.59
N TRP A 140 -9.13 13.79 3.86
CA TRP A 140 -9.36 12.71 4.84
C TRP A 140 -9.62 13.24 6.26
N LYS A 141 -9.16 14.46 6.58
CA LYS A 141 -9.41 15.10 7.88
C LYS A 141 -10.88 15.45 8.09
N HIS A 142 -11.63 15.68 7.02
CA HIS A 142 -13.04 16.01 7.08
C HIS A 142 -13.92 14.77 7.04
N HIS A 143 -13.48 13.71 6.33
CA HIS A 143 -14.26 12.48 6.18
C HIS A 143 -13.32 11.30 5.92
N SER A 144 -12.78 10.72 6.98
CA SER A 144 -11.75 9.67 6.88
C SER A 144 -12.22 8.43 6.11
N SER A 145 -13.52 8.05 6.23
CA SER A 145 -14.04 6.87 5.57
C SER A 145 -14.01 6.95 4.04
N HIS A 146 -14.02 8.15 3.45
CA HIS A 146 -13.84 8.33 2.01
C HIS A 146 -12.39 8.11 1.55
N TYR A 147 -11.46 8.02 2.50
CA TYR A 147 -10.02 7.91 2.27
C TYR A 147 -9.43 6.65 2.90
N GLY A 148 -10.22 5.59 2.93
CA GLY A 148 -9.87 4.30 3.52
C GLY A 148 -9.01 3.41 2.62
N ALA A 149 -8.39 3.93 1.59
CA ALA A 149 -7.49 3.16 0.75
C ALA A 149 -6.01 3.42 1.06
N ILE A 150 -5.17 2.42 0.78
CA ILE A 150 -3.71 2.55 0.73
C ILE A 150 -3.29 2.35 -0.72
N HIS A 151 -2.49 3.26 -1.26
CA HIS A 151 -1.89 3.16 -2.58
C HIS A 151 -0.49 2.56 -2.47
N PHE A 152 -0.34 1.42 -3.08
CA PHE A 152 0.93 0.71 -3.25
C PHE A 152 1.46 0.99 -4.65
N HIS A 153 2.76 1.23 -4.75
CA HIS A 153 3.44 1.57 -6.00
C HIS A 153 4.88 1.06 -5.94
N GLU A 154 5.41 0.63 -7.07
CA GLU A 154 6.79 0.15 -7.22
C GLU A 154 7.56 0.93 -8.28
N ASP A 155 6.84 1.82 -8.98
CA ASP A 155 7.29 2.58 -10.13
C ASP A 155 7.67 4.03 -9.80
N ASP A 156 7.96 4.32 -8.53
CA ASP A 156 8.45 5.62 -8.11
C ASP A 156 9.79 5.92 -8.79
N ILE A 157 9.89 7.12 -9.30
CA ILE A 157 11.15 7.60 -9.83
C ILE A 157 12.08 7.85 -8.63
N TYR A 158 13.00 6.93 -8.43
CA TYR A 158 13.98 7.00 -7.36
C TYR A 158 15.12 7.97 -7.69
N ASP A 159 15.54 7.99 -8.93
CA ASP A 159 16.57 8.86 -9.46
C ASP A 159 16.22 9.26 -10.90
N PHE A 160 16.21 10.54 -11.18
CA PHE A 160 15.97 11.05 -12.53
C PHE A 160 17.18 10.90 -13.45
N GLU A 161 18.33 10.45 -12.92
CA GLU A 161 19.60 10.25 -13.63
C GLU A 161 20.07 11.52 -14.39
N TRP A 162 19.71 12.69 -13.85
CA TRP A 162 20.11 13.96 -14.44
C TRP A 162 21.62 14.14 -14.30
N LYS A 163 22.25 14.57 -15.36
CA LYS A 163 23.67 14.96 -15.31
C LYS A 163 23.81 16.23 -14.50
N ASN A 164 24.91 16.32 -13.75
CA ASN A 164 25.22 17.54 -13.00
C ASN A 164 25.53 18.69 -13.97
N ASP A 165 24.78 19.78 -13.90
CA ASP A 165 25.02 20.98 -14.67
C ASP A 165 26.21 21.76 -14.13
N PHE A 166 26.38 21.78 -12.82
CA PHE A 166 27.51 22.41 -12.13
C PHE A 166 27.79 21.75 -10.77
N SER A 167 28.98 21.99 -10.26
CA SER A 167 29.40 21.56 -8.91
C SER A 167 29.94 22.74 -8.13
N PHE A 168 29.56 22.83 -6.86
CA PHE A 168 30.05 23.84 -5.93
C PHE A 168 30.71 23.18 -4.72
N ASN A 169 31.97 23.49 -4.50
CA ASN A 169 32.70 23.05 -3.31
C ASN A 169 32.51 24.03 -2.16
N ILE A 170 31.97 23.60 -1.05
CA ILE A 170 31.80 24.43 0.15
C ILE A 170 33.19 24.81 0.68
N PRO A 171 33.53 26.11 0.79
CA PRO A 171 34.80 26.54 1.37
C PRO A 171 34.93 26.10 2.83
N GLN A 172 36.14 25.71 3.24
CA GLN A 172 36.40 25.21 4.61
C GLN A 172 36.07 26.22 5.70
N ASN A 173 36.15 27.51 5.42
CA ASN A 173 35.88 28.61 6.34
C ASN A 173 34.42 29.12 6.24
N MET A 174 33.56 28.47 5.48
CA MET A 174 32.16 28.86 5.38
C MET A 174 31.43 28.54 6.69
N PRO A 175 30.85 29.53 7.39
CA PRO A 175 30.12 29.29 8.63
C PRO A 175 28.93 28.35 8.42
N SER A 176 28.53 27.62 9.47
CA SER A 176 27.26 26.89 9.44
C SER A 176 26.08 27.84 9.34
N GLY A 177 25.12 27.48 8.50
CA GLY A 177 23.96 28.34 8.23
C GLY A 177 23.15 27.91 7.04
N ILE A 178 22.17 28.72 6.71
CA ILE A 178 21.32 28.55 5.52
C ILE A 178 21.81 29.53 4.45
N TYR A 179 22.06 29.01 3.29
CA TYR A 179 22.56 29.74 2.13
C TYR A 179 21.64 29.53 0.95
N VAL A 180 21.72 30.43 -0.01
CA VAL A 180 20.97 30.37 -1.26
C VAL A 180 21.92 30.52 -2.44
N MET A 181 21.89 29.54 -3.34
CA MET A 181 22.53 29.66 -4.62
C MET A 181 21.56 30.30 -5.61
N ARG A 182 21.90 31.51 -6.06
CA ARG A 182 21.08 32.23 -7.01
C ARG A 182 21.51 31.90 -8.43
N LEU A 183 20.61 31.31 -9.20
CA LEU A 183 20.79 30.99 -10.60
C LEU A 183 20.16 32.11 -11.45
N LYS A 184 20.91 32.64 -12.42
CA LYS A 184 20.41 33.66 -13.34
C LYS A 184 20.61 33.23 -14.77
N CYS A 185 19.56 33.27 -15.57
CA CYS A 185 19.61 33.02 -17.00
C CYS A 185 18.73 34.05 -17.73
N LYS A 186 19.35 35.00 -18.40
CA LYS A 186 18.66 36.12 -19.10
C LYS A 186 17.70 36.84 -18.12
N ALA A 187 16.39 36.77 -18.38
CA ALA A 187 15.34 37.38 -17.55
C ALA A 187 14.82 36.49 -16.45
N HIS A 188 15.30 35.24 -16.36
CA HIS A 188 14.84 34.28 -15.35
C HIS A 188 15.85 34.17 -14.22
N GLU A 189 15.34 34.11 -13.02
CA GLU A 189 16.10 33.89 -11.77
C GLU A 189 15.46 32.80 -10.95
N ASP A 190 16.28 31.90 -10.39
CA ASP A 190 15.86 30.87 -9.47
C ASP A 190 16.81 30.80 -8.28
N ASN A 191 16.32 30.27 -7.15
CA ASN A 191 17.04 30.24 -5.90
C ASN A 191 17.04 28.83 -5.31
N ILE A 192 18.21 28.21 -5.19
CA ILE A 192 18.37 26.87 -4.61
C ILE A 192 18.90 27.03 -3.18
N PRO A 193 18.09 26.76 -2.14
CA PRO A 193 18.57 26.78 -0.76
C PRO A 193 19.44 25.55 -0.48
N PHE A 194 20.52 25.78 0.32
CA PHE A 194 21.34 24.69 0.85
C PHE A 194 21.79 24.98 2.28
N PHE A 195 22.18 23.95 3.00
CA PHE A 195 22.54 24.03 4.41
C PHE A 195 24.02 23.65 4.60
N VAL A 196 24.73 24.48 5.34
CA VAL A 196 26.06 24.15 5.81
C VAL A 196 25.94 23.73 7.26
N CYS A 197 26.17 22.44 7.50
CA CYS A 197 26.10 21.88 8.86
C CYS A 197 27.36 22.21 9.67
N PRO A 198 27.25 22.35 10.99
CA PRO A 198 28.43 22.47 11.85
C PRO A 198 29.29 21.20 11.77
N PRO A 199 30.61 21.31 12.00
CA PRO A 199 31.49 20.13 12.05
C PRO A 199 30.99 19.12 13.08
N LYS A 200 31.12 17.83 12.77
CA LYS A 200 30.58 16.72 13.59
C LYS A 200 31.09 16.65 15.03
N ASN A 201 32.11 17.42 15.39
CA ASN A 201 32.80 17.35 16.70
C ASN A 201 32.85 18.72 17.42
N LYS A 202 31.84 19.58 17.20
CA LYS A 202 31.70 20.82 17.95
C LYS A 202 30.33 20.94 18.57
#